data_575b84c599706fe3f84535d842555d6a
#
_entry.id   575b84c599706fe3f84535d842555d6a
#
_cell.length_a   1.000
_cell.length_b   1.000
_cell.length_c   1.000
_cell.angle_alpha   90.00
_cell.angle_beta   90.00
_cell.angle_gamma   90.00
#
_symmetry.space_group_name_H-M   'P 1'
#
loop_
_entity.id
_entity.type
_entity.pdbx_description
1 polymer ?
#
loop_
_entity_poly.entity_id
_entity_poly.type
_entity_poly.pdbx_seq_one_letter_code
_entity_poly.pdbx_strand_id
1 'polypeptide(L)'
;TSANQTQDIIDSKLDKRRKGVLGPPLGKKCVIFVDDLNMPAKEEYGAQPPIEILRQWMDHAGWYNREENSYVQLVDIQFVAAMGPPGGGRTFITQRYVRHYNLLNFVPFNNESLTRVFSTIMDWALGKGYANPVKQLSGSVVEATINIYDTIAAGLLPTPMKSHYTFNLRDMAKVFQGITQGSPKEINAKDVFVSLWCHEAMRFHDRLINDHDRDWFVAELSKGCSDAFGLDFEKKVCVKGLPLMFGS
;
A
#
# COMPACT_ATOMS: atom_id res chain seq x y z
N THR A 1 -14.08 -4.72 -13.57
CA THR A 1 -13.89 -3.77 -14.68
C THR A 1 -14.08 -4.52 -15.98
N SER A 2 -14.89 -4.00 -16.90
CA SER A 2 -15.09 -4.56 -18.24
C SER A 2 -14.21 -3.85 -19.28
N ALA A 3 -14.10 -4.38 -20.49
CA ALA A 3 -13.42 -3.72 -21.59
C ALA A 3 -14.05 -2.35 -21.90
N ASN A 4 -15.38 -2.29 -21.90
CA ASN A 4 -16.12 -1.05 -22.15
C ASN A 4 -15.81 0.02 -21.10
N GLN A 5 -15.87 -0.32 -19.82
CA GLN A 5 -15.52 0.61 -18.74
C GLN A 5 -14.05 1.08 -18.83
N THR A 6 -13.14 0.18 -19.19
CA THR A 6 -11.72 0.54 -19.38
C THR A 6 -11.56 1.55 -20.51
N GLN A 7 -12.24 1.32 -21.64
CA GLN A 7 -12.24 2.24 -22.77
C GLN A 7 -12.83 3.61 -22.38
N ASP A 8 -14.02 3.62 -21.75
CA ASP A 8 -14.70 4.86 -21.34
C ASP A 8 -13.86 5.72 -20.38
N ILE A 9 -13.19 5.07 -19.40
CA ILE A 9 -12.31 5.78 -18.48
C ILE A 9 -11.16 6.47 -19.23
N ILE A 10 -10.56 5.78 -20.21
CA ILE A 10 -9.44 6.34 -20.97
C ILE A 10 -9.94 7.44 -21.92
N ASP A 11 -10.97 7.16 -22.70
CA ASP A 11 -11.54 8.11 -23.66
C ASP A 11 -12.00 9.41 -22.97
N SER A 12 -12.55 9.32 -21.74
CA SER A 12 -12.98 10.49 -20.96
C SER A 12 -11.83 11.44 -20.55
N LYS A 13 -10.59 11.00 -20.66
CA LYS A 13 -9.39 11.82 -20.33
C LYS A 13 -8.67 12.35 -21.56
N LEU A 14 -9.17 12.06 -22.75
CA LEU A 14 -8.56 12.42 -24.00
C LEU A 14 -9.44 13.43 -24.76
N ASP A 15 -8.79 14.33 -25.45
CA ASP A 15 -9.41 15.35 -26.28
C ASP A 15 -9.40 14.90 -27.76
N LYS A 16 -10.37 15.39 -28.53
CA LYS A 16 -10.42 15.18 -29.97
C LYS A 16 -9.38 16.09 -30.64
N ARG A 17 -8.31 15.52 -31.17
CA ARG A 17 -7.26 16.24 -31.89
C ARG A 17 -7.68 16.60 -33.33
N ARG A 18 -8.26 15.62 -34.02
CA ARG A 18 -8.85 15.70 -35.36
C ARG A 18 -9.83 14.55 -35.52
N LYS A 19 -10.54 14.51 -36.68
CA LYS A 19 -11.46 13.42 -36.98
C LYS A 19 -10.74 12.06 -36.89
N GLY A 20 -11.26 11.15 -36.06
CA GLY A 20 -10.70 9.81 -35.86
C GLY A 20 -9.39 9.76 -35.07
N VAL A 21 -8.99 10.84 -34.37
CA VAL A 21 -7.78 10.86 -33.54
C VAL A 21 -8.08 11.50 -32.18
N LEU A 22 -7.83 10.76 -31.11
CA LEU A 22 -7.88 11.23 -29.73
C LEU A 22 -6.47 11.32 -29.15
N GLY A 23 -6.29 12.20 -28.19
CA GLY A 23 -5.02 12.36 -27.46
C GLY A 23 -5.17 13.38 -26.32
N PRO A 24 -4.17 13.52 -25.46
CA PRO A 24 -4.19 14.57 -24.44
C PRO A 24 -4.20 15.96 -25.07
N PRO A 25 -4.43 17.05 -24.32
CA PRO A 25 -4.32 18.43 -24.82
C PRO A 25 -3.03 18.67 -25.60
N LEU A 26 -3.08 19.53 -26.62
CA LEU A 26 -1.96 19.76 -27.53
C LEU A 26 -0.66 20.12 -26.76
N GLY A 27 0.44 19.51 -27.12
CA GLY A 27 1.73 19.70 -26.45
C GLY A 27 1.92 18.91 -25.16
N LYS A 28 0.94 18.09 -24.74
CA LYS A 28 1.05 17.20 -23.57
C LYS A 28 1.11 15.74 -24.00
N LYS A 29 1.69 14.91 -23.12
CA LYS A 29 1.64 13.45 -23.19
C LYS A 29 0.78 12.92 -22.04
N CYS A 30 0.05 11.83 -22.26
CA CYS A 30 -0.74 11.16 -21.24
C CYS A 30 -0.04 9.87 -20.82
N VAL A 31 0.27 9.74 -19.54
CA VAL A 31 0.72 8.47 -18.95
C VAL A 31 -0.46 7.84 -18.24
N ILE A 32 -0.83 6.64 -18.67
CA ILE A 32 -1.91 5.85 -18.08
C ILE A 32 -1.25 4.78 -17.20
N PHE A 33 -1.44 4.91 -15.89
CA PHE A 33 -0.94 3.94 -14.94
C PHE A 33 -2.04 2.90 -14.62
N VAL A 34 -1.74 1.64 -14.86
CA VAL A 34 -2.63 0.51 -14.58
C VAL A 34 -2.11 -0.23 -13.36
N ASP A 35 -2.74 0.01 -12.22
CA ASP A 35 -2.42 -0.71 -10.98
C ASP A 35 -3.13 -2.07 -10.94
N ASP A 36 -2.49 -3.05 -10.30
CA ASP A 36 -2.98 -4.43 -10.19
C ASP A 36 -3.44 -5.00 -11.54
N LEU A 37 -2.61 -4.87 -12.57
CA LEU A 37 -2.91 -5.29 -13.95
C LEU A 37 -3.47 -6.71 -14.05
N ASN A 38 -3.07 -7.61 -13.18
CA ASN A 38 -3.46 -9.02 -13.16
C ASN A 38 -4.63 -9.35 -12.22
N MET A 39 -5.39 -8.35 -11.77
CA MET A 39 -6.60 -8.55 -10.95
C MET A 39 -7.85 -8.96 -11.75
N PRO A 40 -8.05 -8.56 -13.02
CA PRO A 40 -9.23 -8.99 -13.77
C PRO A 40 -9.35 -10.51 -13.81
N ALA A 41 -10.53 -11.03 -13.48
CA ALA A 41 -10.82 -12.46 -13.57
C ALA A 41 -10.77 -12.91 -15.03
N LYS A 42 -10.39 -14.17 -15.24
CA LYS A 42 -10.47 -14.81 -16.56
C LYS A 42 -11.92 -15.25 -16.81
N GLU A 43 -12.39 -15.02 -18.02
CA GLU A 43 -13.64 -15.60 -18.51
C GLU A 43 -13.49 -17.12 -18.77
N GLU A 44 -14.59 -17.76 -19.10
CA GLU A 44 -14.67 -19.21 -19.32
C GLU A 44 -13.56 -19.75 -20.25
N TYR A 45 -13.26 -19.03 -21.32
CA TYR A 45 -12.19 -19.38 -22.27
C TYR A 45 -10.86 -18.68 -22.03
N GLY A 46 -10.66 -18.16 -20.81
CA GLY A 46 -9.39 -17.57 -20.40
C GLY A 46 -9.13 -16.15 -20.88
N ALA A 47 -10.09 -15.48 -21.49
CA ALA A 47 -9.97 -14.08 -21.89
C ALA A 47 -10.04 -13.15 -20.68
N GLN A 48 -9.33 -12.02 -20.76
CA GLN A 48 -9.38 -10.93 -19.80
C GLN A 48 -9.70 -9.62 -20.56
N PRO A 49 -10.99 -9.31 -20.78
CA PRO A 49 -11.41 -8.22 -21.67
C PRO A 49 -10.77 -6.85 -21.35
N PRO A 50 -10.59 -6.44 -20.07
CA PRO A 50 -9.90 -5.18 -19.75
C PRO A 50 -8.45 -5.14 -20.25
N ILE A 51 -7.77 -6.28 -20.25
CA ILE A 51 -6.38 -6.38 -20.73
C ILE A 51 -6.34 -6.45 -22.26
N GLU A 52 -7.30 -7.14 -22.87
CA GLU A 52 -7.35 -7.28 -24.32
C GLU A 52 -7.62 -5.95 -25.04
N ILE A 53 -8.42 -5.05 -24.48
CA ILE A 53 -8.60 -3.71 -25.06
C ILE A 53 -7.30 -2.87 -24.99
N LEU A 54 -6.53 -2.98 -23.90
CA LEU A 54 -5.22 -2.35 -23.80
C LEU A 54 -4.24 -2.95 -24.82
N ARG A 55 -4.26 -4.26 -24.98
CA ARG A 55 -3.44 -4.95 -26.00
C ARG A 55 -3.82 -4.50 -27.41
N GLN A 56 -5.09 -4.32 -27.71
CA GLN A 56 -5.54 -3.80 -29.01
C GLN A 56 -4.89 -2.45 -29.32
N TRP A 57 -4.85 -1.55 -28.33
CA TRP A 57 -4.15 -0.28 -28.53
C TRP A 57 -2.65 -0.47 -28.77
N MET A 58 -1.99 -1.34 -28.03
CA MET A 58 -0.56 -1.59 -28.18
C MET A 58 -0.18 -2.20 -29.53
N ASP A 59 -1.05 -3.06 -30.07
CA ASP A 59 -0.84 -3.68 -31.38
C ASP A 59 -1.20 -2.73 -32.54
N HIS A 60 -2.20 -1.85 -32.37
CA HIS A 60 -2.79 -1.08 -33.47
C HIS A 60 -2.84 0.43 -33.24
N ALA A 61 -2.34 0.93 -32.13
CA ALA A 61 -2.38 2.35 -31.74
C ALA A 61 -3.79 2.98 -31.67
N GLY A 62 -4.82 2.16 -31.42
CA GLY A 62 -6.19 2.64 -31.32
C GLY A 62 -7.18 1.53 -31.10
N TRP A 63 -8.45 1.92 -31.08
CA TRP A 63 -9.60 1.04 -30.96
C TRP A 63 -10.83 1.60 -31.67
N TYR A 64 -11.98 0.94 -31.56
CA TYR A 64 -13.20 1.39 -32.21
C TYR A 64 -14.08 2.23 -31.28
N ASN A 65 -14.58 3.35 -31.79
CA ASN A 65 -15.72 4.04 -31.18
C ASN A 65 -16.94 3.09 -31.23
N ARG A 66 -17.54 2.81 -30.09
CA ARG A 66 -18.64 1.84 -29.98
C ARG A 66 -19.98 2.36 -30.49
N GLU A 67 -20.15 3.69 -30.61
CA GLU A 67 -21.37 4.30 -31.14
C GLU A 67 -21.34 4.35 -32.66
N GLU A 68 -20.22 4.81 -33.23
CA GLU A 68 -20.08 5.01 -34.66
C GLU A 68 -19.47 3.81 -35.41
N ASN A 69 -18.96 2.81 -34.68
CA ASN A 69 -18.17 1.69 -35.18
C ASN A 69 -16.98 2.13 -36.07
N SER A 70 -16.51 3.35 -35.86
CA SER A 70 -15.37 3.93 -36.56
C SER A 70 -14.09 3.71 -35.80
N TYR A 71 -12.99 3.45 -36.51
CA TYR A 71 -11.68 3.30 -35.87
C TYR A 71 -11.17 4.68 -35.40
N VAL A 72 -10.65 4.71 -34.15
CA VAL A 72 -10.09 5.89 -33.53
C VAL A 72 -8.65 5.59 -33.12
N GLN A 73 -7.75 6.40 -33.63
CA GLN A 73 -6.34 6.36 -33.27
C GLN A 73 -6.11 7.16 -31.97
N LEU A 74 -5.32 6.60 -31.06
CA LEU A 74 -4.91 7.28 -29.83
C LEU A 74 -3.43 7.61 -29.90
N VAL A 75 -3.11 8.90 -29.77
CA VAL A 75 -1.74 9.42 -29.90
C VAL A 75 -1.25 10.06 -28.60
N ASP A 76 0.06 10.16 -28.45
CA ASP A 76 0.71 10.76 -27.27
C ASP A 76 0.35 10.11 -25.94
N ILE A 77 0.13 8.78 -25.95
CA ILE A 77 -0.21 7.97 -24.78
C ILE A 77 0.94 7.00 -24.47
N GLN A 78 1.18 6.79 -23.20
CA GLN A 78 2.10 5.77 -22.70
C GLN A 78 1.43 4.99 -21.56
N PHE A 79 1.51 3.67 -21.59
CA PHE A 79 1.07 2.82 -20.50
C PHE A 79 2.23 2.46 -19.58
N VAL A 80 1.98 2.52 -18.29
CA VAL A 80 2.82 2.00 -17.23
C VAL A 80 1.92 1.10 -16.38
N ALA A 81 2.37 -0.09 -16.04
CA ALA A 81 1.56 -1.03 -15.27
C ALA A 81 2.34 -1.59 -14.07
N ALA A 82 1.62 -1.87 -13.00
CA ALA A 82 2.12 -2.59 -11.85
C ALA A 82 1.29 -3.85 -11.63
N MET A 83 1.94 -4.93 -11.22
CA MET A 83 1.25 -6.17 -10.85
C MET A 83 2.05 -6.94 -9.79
N GLY A 84 1.34 -7.71 -8.97
CA GLY A 84 1.95 -8.68 -8.08
C GLY A 84 2.16 -10.04 -8.76
N PRO A 85 2.88 -10.97 -8.13
CA PRO A 85 3.02 -12.33 -8.64
C PRO A 85 1.64 -13.02 -8.74
N PRO A 86 1.49 -13.99 -9.66
CA PRO A 86 0.26 -14.79 -9.74
C PRO A 86 -0.02 -15.54 -8.43
N GLY A 87 -1.28 -15.59 -8.00
CA GLY A 87 -1.72 -16.22 -6.75
C GLY A 87 -2.56 -15.27 -5.89
N GLY A 88 -3.30 -15.78 -4.91
CA GLY A 88 -4.12 -14.97 -4.01
C GLY A 88 -5.15 -14.07 -4.72
N GLY A 89 -5.82 -14.58 -5.76
CA GLY A 89 -6.78 -13.82 -6.57
C GLY A 89 -6.17 -13.04 -7.74
N ARG A 90 -4.84 -13.11 -7.91
CA ARG A 90 -4.13 -12.54 -9.07
C ARG A 90 -3.90 -13.60 -10.13
N THR A 91 -4.20 -13.26 -11.38
CA THR A 91 -4.10 -14.18 -12.51
C THR A 91 -2.75 -14.08 -13.21
N PHE A 92 -2.40 -15.10 -13.98
CA PHE A 92 -1.25 -15.05 -14.89
C PHE A 92 -1.65 -14.29 -16.16
N ILE A 93 -0.83 -13.31 -16.55
CA ILE A 93 -1.02 -12.54 -17.79
C ILE A 93 -0.30 -13.22 -18.95
N THR A 94 -0.94 -13.26 -20.11
CA THR A 94 -0.39 -13.92 -21.29
C THR A 94 0.83 -13.17 -21.86
N GLN A 95 1.79 -13.92 -22.38
CA GLN A 95 3.02 -13.37 -22.98
C GLN A 95 2.71 -12.45 -24.17
N ARG A 96 1.61 -12.66 -24.90
CA ARG A 96 1.24 -11.81 -26.03
C ARG A 96 0.85 -10.39 -25.64
N TYR A 97 0.53 -10.13 -24.35
CA TYR A 97 0.38 -8.77 -23.83
C TYR A 97 1.69 -8.26 -23.20
N VAL A 98 2.33 -9.08 -22.40
CA VAL A 98 3.56 -8.74 -21.68
C VAL A 98 4.72 -8.36 -22.62
N ARG A 99 4.75 -8.92 -23.85
CA ARG A 99 5.76 -8.60 -24.88
C ARG A 99 5.87 -7.10 -25.21
N HIS A 100 4.83 -6.31 -24.92
CA HIS A 100 4.83 -4.87 -25.18
C HIS A 100 5.48 -4.04 -24.08
N TYR A 101 5.89 -4.67 -22.98
CA TYR A 101 6.47 -4.01 -21.82
C TYR A 101 7.94 -4.35 -21.62
N ASN A 102 8.67 -3.37 -21.10
CA ASN A 102 9.94 -3.62 -20.43
C ASN A 102 9.63 -4.01 -18.99
N LEU A 103 9.94 -5.25 -18.61
CA LEU A 103 9.65 -5.80 -17.29
C LEU A 103 10.73 -5.41 -16.30
N LEU A 104 10.33 -4.74 -15.23
CA LEU A 104 11.18 -4.45 -14.08
C LEU A 104 10.70 -5.30 -12.91
N ASN A 105 11.57 -6.16 -12.41
CA ASN A 105 11.27 -7.03 -11.28
C ASN A 105 11.76 -6.39 -9.98
N PHE A 106 10.88 -6.30 -9.00
CA PHE A 106 11.20 -5.79 -7.67
C PHE A 106 11.20 -6.95 -6.67
N VAL A 107 12.31 -7.09 -5.96
CA VAL A 107 12.41 -8.02 -4.82
C VAL A 107 11.76 -7.38 -3.58
N PRO A 108 11.27 -8.19 -2.61
CA PRO A 108 10.82 -7.67 -1.33
C PRO A 108 11.88 -6.81 -0.66
N PHE A 109 11.46 -5.78 0.07
CA PHE A 109 12.38 -4.95 0.86
C PHE A 109 12.99 -5.78 1.98
N ASN A 110 14.31 -5.68 2.14
CA ASN A 110 15.00 -6.20 3.32
C ASN A 110 14.88 -5.20 4.49
N ASN A 111 15.14 -5.66 5.72
CA ASN A 111 15.00 -4.83 6.93
C ASN A 111 15.93 -3.62 6.91
N GLU A 112 17.09 -3.70 6.28
CA GLU A 112 18.01 -2.56 6.13
C GLU A 112 17.38 -1.43 5.30
N SER A 113 16.76 -1.79 4.16
CA SER A 113 16.05 -0.82 3.31
C SER A 113 14.85 -0.22 4.01
N LEU A 114 14.07 -1.03 4.74
CA LEU A 114 12.94 -0.55 5.54
C LEU A 114 13.39 0.40 6.63
N THR A 115 14.43 0.04 7.38
CA THR A 115 15.03 0.90 8.42
C THR A 115 15.45 2.22 7.82
N ARG A 116 16.17 2.23 6.71
CA ARG A 116 16.61 3.47 6.05
C ARG A 116 15.46 4.36 5.64
N VAL A 117 14.41 3.79 5.00
CA VAL A 117 13.23 4.55 4.55
C VAL A 117 12.51 5.18 5.74
N PHE A 118 12.15 4.37 6.74
CA PHE A 118 11.34 4.84 7.86
C PHE A 118 12.12 5.71 8.83
N SER A 119 13.42 5.47 9.04
CA SER A 119 14.26 6.37 9.84
C SER A 119 14.35 7.76 9.21
N THR A 120 14.52 7.85 7.88
CA THR A 120 14.55 9.14 7.20
C THR A 120 13.25 9.92 7.40
N ILE A 121 12.09 9.24 7.32
CA ILE A 121 10.78 9.85 7.53
C ILE A 121 10.62 10.29 8.99
N MET A 122 10.98 9.42 9.94
CA MET A 122 10.83 9.69 11.37
C MET A 122 11.76 10.81 11.85
N ASP A 123 13.01 10.83 11.42
CA ASP A 123 13.97 11.89 11.76
C ASP A 123 13.49 13.26 11.26
N TRP A 124 12.96 13.30 10.02
CA TRP A 124 12.34 14.51 9.49
C TRP A 124 11.11 14.95 10.31
N ALA A 125 10.22 14.03 10.64
CA ALA A 125 9.00 14.33 11.37
C ALA A 125 9.32 14.81 12.81
N LEU A 126 10.15 14.07 13.53
CA LEU A 126 10.56 14.41 14.90
C LEU A 126 11.47 15.64 14.96
N GLY A 127 12.15 15.98 13.86
CA GLY A 127 12.90 17.22 13.71
C GLY A 127 12.04 18.48 13.89
N LYS A 128 10.73 18.40 13.63
CA LYS A 128 9.77 19.51 13.63
C LYS A 128 9.26 19.90 15.02
N GLY A 129 10.16 20.25 15.93
CA GLY A 129 9.78 20.86 17.21
C GLY A 129 9.56 19.89 18.37
N TYR A 130 9.82 18.60 18.20
CA TYR A 130 9.76 17.64 19.30
C TYR A 130 10.93 17.84 20.29
N ALA A 131 10.71 17.45 21.55
CA ALA A 131 11.73 17.49 22.59
C ALA A 131 12.86 16.46 22.33
N ASN A 132 14.08 16.76 22.80
CA ASN A 132 15.24 15.88 22.60
C ASN A 132 15.02 14.42 23.05
N PRO A 133 14.36 14.12 24.19
CA PRO A 133 14.10 12.75 24.61
C PRO A 133 13.24 11.96 23.62
N VAL A 134 12.33 12.64 22.89
CA VAL A 134 11.49 12.02 21.87
C VAL A 134 12.28 11.80 20.58
N LYS A 135 13.11 12.77 20.16
CA LYS A 135 13.97 12.64 18.97
C LYS A 135 14.91 11.45 19.03
N GLN A 136 15.46 11.18 20.21
CA GLN A 136 16.37 10.04 20.41
C GLN A 136 15.69 8.67 20.25
N LEU A 137 14.36 8.62 20.28
CA LEU A 137 13.60 7.37 20.10
C LEU A 137 13.35 6.99 18.63
N SER A 138 13.70 7.84 17.67
CA SER A 138 13.47 7.60 16.25
C SER A 138 13.92 6.21 15.80
N GLY A 139 15.17 5.87 16.04
CA GLY A 139 15.73 4.57 15.66
C GLY A 139 15.04 3.40 16.37
N SER A 140 14.82 3.51 17.68
CA SER A 140 14.18 2.44 18.48
C SER A 140 12.72 2.18 18.04
N VAL A 141 11.98 3.24 17.68
CA VAL A 141 10.60 3.09 17.18
C VAL A 141 10.58 2.40 15.82
N VAL A 142 11.50 2.74 14.93
CA VAL A 142 11.60 2.10 13.62
C VAL A 142 11.93 0.62 13.76
N GLU A 143 12.94 0.29 14.55
CA GLU A 143 13.35 -1.09 14.80
C GLU A 143 12.23 -1.91 15.48
N ALA A 144 11.60 -1.38 16.51
CA ALA A 144 10.48 -2.02 17.20
C ALA A 144 9.29 -2.27 16.27
N THR A 145 8.97 -1.32 15.38
CA THR A 145 7.86 -1.49 14.41
C THR A 145 8.18 -2.57 13.38
N ILE A 146 9.40 -2.63 12.86
CA ILE A 146 9.84 -3.66 11.92
C ILE A 146 9.80 -5.04 12.60
N ASN A 147 10.32 -5.16 13.83
CA ASN A 147 10.32 -6.42 14.56
C ASN A 147 8.90 -6.94 14.84
N ILE A 148 7.97 -6.07 15.23
CA ILE A 148 6.55 -6.44 15.42
C ILE A 148 5.95 -6.87 14.09
N TYR A 149 6.18 -6.14 13.01
CA TYR A 149 5.68 -6.49 11.69
C TYR A 149 6.17 -7.87 11.24
N ASP A 150 7.46 -8.14 11.37
CA ASP A 150 8.06 -9.44 11.01
C ASP A 150 7.48 -10.58 11.86
N THR A 151 7.30 -10.34 13.16
CA THR A 151 6.69 -11.31 14.09
C THR A 151 5.25 -11.63 13.69
N ILE A 152 4.45 -10.62 13.38
CA ILE A 152 3.07 -10.79 12.92
C ILE A 152 3.01 -11.53 11.58
N ALA A 153 3.81 -11.10 10.61
CA ALA A 153 3.84 -11.67 9.27
C ALA A 153 4.28 -13.14 9.27
N ALA A 154 5.17 -13.53 10.20
CA ALA A 154 5.62 -14.92 10.36
C ALA A 154 4.63 -15.77 11.18
N GLY A 155 4.00 -15.20 12.22
CA GLY A 155 3.13 -15.92 13.15
C GLY A 155 1.68 -16.07 12.68
N LEU A 156 1.17 -15.06 11.97
CA LEU A 156 -0.23 -14.99 11.56
C LEU A 156 -0.39 -15.16 10.04
N LEU A 157 -0.33 -16.39 9.58
CA LEU A 157 -0.47 -16.71 8.16
C LEU A 157 -1.94 -16.75 7.72
N PRO A 158 -2.23 -16.38 6.45
CA PRO A 158 -3.58 -16.45 5.91
C PRO A 158 -4.05 -17.91 5.80
N THR A 159 -5.28 -18.15 6.24
CA THR A 159 -5.98 -19.43 6.10
C THR A 159 -7.32 -19.19 5.41
N PRO A 160 -8.04 -20.23 4.91
CA PRO A 160 -9.36 -20.05 4.32
C PRO A 160 -10.36 -19.31 5.23
N MET A 161 -10.28 -19.50 6.54
CA MET A 161 -11.11 -18.79 7.52
C MET A 161 -10.58 -17.39 7.87
N LYS A 162 -9.29 -17.16 7.68
CA LYS A 162 -8.58 -15.90 8.00
C LYS A 162 -7.90 -15.35 6.75
N SER A 163 -8.60 -15.31 5.63
CA SER A 163 -8.05 -14.95 4.31
C SER A 163 -7.46 -13.52 4.24
N HIS A 164 -7.88 -12.63 5.15
CA HIS A 164 -7.41 -11.25 5.23
C HIS A 164 -6.17 -11.06 6.12
N TYR A 165 -5.60 -12.13 6.70
CA TYR A 165 -4.32 -12.08 7.41
C TYR A 165 -3.15 -11.93 6.43
N THR A 166 -3.24 -10.91 5.59
CA THR A 166 -2.19 -10.50 4.64
C THR A 166 -1.62 -9.17 5.13
N PHE A 167 -0.58 -9.25 5.95
CA PHE A 167 0.12 -8.06 6.42
C PHE A 167 1.10 -7.59 5.35
N ASN A 168 1.12 -6.29 5.09
CA ASN A 168 1.93 -5.71 4.04
C ASN A 168 2.58 -4.40 4.50
N LEU A 169 3.46 -3.88 3.67
CA LEU A 169 4.19 -2.65 3.97
C LEU A 169 3.29 -1.43 4.19
N ARG A 170 2.06 -1.40 3.62
CA ARG A 170 1.10 -0.32 3.90
C ARG A 170 0.65 -0.30 5.35
N ASP A 171 0.52 -1.45 5.97
CA ASP A 171 0.11 -1.54 7.38
C ASP A 171 1.18 -0.93 8.27
N MET A 172 2.46 -1.27 8.02
CA MET A 172 3.60 -0.66 8.70
C MET A 172 3.67 0.86 8.42
N ALA A 173 3.51 1.28 7.18
CA ALA A 173 3.55 2.70 6.81
C ALA A 173 2.45 3.52 7.50
N LYS A 174 1.28 2.93 7.75
CA LYS A 174 0.20 3.59 8.50
C LYS A 174 0.54 3.83 9.96
N VAL A 175 1.29 2.94 10.61
CA VAL A 175 1.78 3.16 11.98
C VAL A 175 2.66 4.41 12.01
N PHE A 176 3.64 4.52 11.12
CA PHE A 176 4.48 5.71 11.02
C PHE A 176 3.69 6.97 10.64
N GLN A 177 2.73 6.84 9.72
CA GLN A 177 1.85 7.95 9.37
C GLN A 177 1.08 8.48 10.58
N GLY A 178 0.51 7.60 11.42
CA GLY A 178 -0.19 8.00 12.63
C GLY A 178 0.73 8.70 13.62
N ILE A 179 1.93 8.17 13.86
CA ILE A 179 2.92 8.81 14.74
C ILE A 179 3.26 10.22 14.22
N THR A 180 3.44 10.41 12.92
CA THR A 180 3.80 11.72 12.33
C THR A 180 2.68 12.76 12.41
N GLN A 181 1.43 12.35 12.67
CA GLN A 181 0.30 13.26 12.90
C GLN A 181 0.26 13.81 14.32
N GLY A 182 1.03 13.25 15.23
CA GLY A 182 1.12 13.70 16.62
C GLY A 182 1.58 15.15 16.73
N SER A 183 1.07 15.86 17.74
CA SER A 183 1.46 17.25 18.02
C SER A 183 2.68 17.32 18.95
N PRO A 184 3.75 18.04 18.60
CA PRO A 184 4.91 18.21 19.49
C PRO A 184 4.58 18.87 20.82
N LYS A 185 3.46 19.61 20.90
CA LYS A 185 3.02 20.26 22.14
C LYS A 185 2.46 19.25 23.14
N GLU A 186 1.76 18.25 22.66
CA GLU A 186 1.13 17.20 23.49
C GLU A 186 2.11 16.07 23.80
N ILE A 187 2.96 15.72 22.82
CA ILE A 187 3.88 14.58 22.89
C ILE A 187 5.29 15.10 23.22
N ASN A 188 5.52 15.43 24.47
CA ASN A 188 6.76 16.03 24.95
C ASN A 188 7.62 15.10 25.83
N ALA A 189 7.10 13.93 26.22
CA ALA A 189 7.75 12.95 27.08
C ALA A 189 7.87 11.58 26.40
N LYS A 190 8.86 10.79 26.83
CA LYS A 190 9.16 9.46 26.31
C LYS A 190 7.96 8.51 26.43
N ASP A 191 7.33 8.45 27.59
CA ASP A 191 6.20 7.58 27.90
C ASP A 191 4.96 7.91 27.05
N VAL A 192 4.66 9.20 26.86
CA VAL A 192 3.55 9.65 25.99
C VAL A 192 3.81 9.27 24.54
N PHE A 193 5.05 9.43 24.05
CA PHE A 193 5.42 9.05 22.70
C PHE A 193 5.35 7.54 22.46
N VAL A 194 5.79 6.74 23.42
CA VAL A 194 5.69 5.28 23.37
C VAL A 194 4.21 4.84 23.43
N SER A 195 3.37 5.53 24.22
CA SER A 195 1.94 5.28 24.26
C SER A 195 1.27 5.56 22.90
N LEU A 196 1.67 6.63 22.21
CA LEU A 196 1.21 6.90 20.84
C LEU A 196 1.65 5.80 19.88
N TRP A 197 2.90 5.36 19.94
CA TRP A 197 3.37 4.25 19.10
C TRP A 197 2.60 2.97 19.36
N CYS A 198 2.34 2.62 20.61
CA CYS A 198 1.53 1.45 20.95
C CYS A 198 0.10 1.59 20.42
N HIS A 199 -0.52 2.77 20.54
CA HIS A 199 -1.83 3.06 19.97
C HIS A 199 -1.85 2.82 18.46
N GLU A 200 -0.88 3.35 17.73
CA GLU A 200 -0.80 3.16 16.30
C GLU A 200 -0.49 1.69 15.91
N ALA A 201 0.29 0.98 16.71
CA ALA A 201 0.55 -0.45 16.51
C ALA A 201 -0.72 -1.32 16.74
N MET A 202 -1.67 -0.87 17.57
CA MET A 202 -2.97 -1.55 17.75
C MET A 202 -3.81 -1.63 16.46
N ARG A 203 -3.43 -0.93 15.39
CA ARG A 203 -4.03 -1.12 14.06
C ARG A 203 -3.88 -2.55 13.53
N PHE A 204 -2.83 -3.25 13.92
CA PHE A 204 -2.68 -4.69 13.61
C PHE A 204 -3.69 -5.54 14.38
N HIS A 205 -3.91 -5.21 15.66
CA HIS A 205 -4.89 -5.88 16.53
C HIS A 205 -6.31 -5.80 15.94
N ASP A 206 -6.71 -4.66 15.41
CA ASP A 206 -8.07 -4.44 14.91
C ASP A 206 -8.41 -5.30 13.68
N ARG A 207 -7.40 -5.87 13.03
CA ARG A 207 -7.58 -6.82 11.92
C ARG A 207 -7.73 -8.27 12.37
N LEU A 208 -7.49 -8.57 13.64
CA LEU A 208 -7.53 -9.92 14.14
C LEU A 208 -8.95 -10.33 14.50
N ILE A 209 -9.35 -11.55 14.11
CA ILE A 209 -10.73 -12.03 14.23
C ILE A 209 -11.00 -12.59 15.63
N ASN A 210 -10.09 -13.43 16.13
CA ASN A 210 -10.29 -14.19 17.35
C ASN A 210 -9.50 -13.62 18.52
N ASP A 211 -10.00 -13.86 19.73
CA ASP A 211 -9.39 -13.33 20.95
C ASP A 211 -8.02 -13.94 21.22
N HIS A 212 -7.80 -15.20 20.85
CA HIS A 212 -6.48 -15.85 20.98
C HIS A 212 -5.39 -15.09 20.20
N ASP A 213 -5.64 -14.71 18.94
CA ASP A 213 -4.67 -13.97 18.13
C ASP A 213 -4.50 -12.54 18.67
N ARG A 214 -5.58 -11.94 19.19
CA ARG A 214 -5.56 -10.62 19.83
C ARG A 214 -4.72 -10.60 21.09
N ASP A 215 -4.93 -11.57 21.97
CA ASP A 215 -4.18 -11.71 23.22
C ASP A 215 -2.70 -11.98 22.92
N TRP A 216 -2.42 -12.84 21.94
CA TRP A 216 -1.06 -13.10 21.48
C TRP A 216 -0.39 -11.82 20.98
N PHE A 217 -1.08 -11.02 20.15
CA PHE A 217 -0.55 -9.78 19.65
C PHE A 217 -0.25 -8.76 20.76
N VAL A 218 -1.15 -8.62 21.74
CA VAL A 218 -0.96 -7.72 22.88
C VAL A 218 0.25 -8.15 23.70
N ALA A 219 0.47 -9.46 23.89
CA ALA A 219 1.64 -9.99 24.56
C ALA A 219 2.94 -9.67 23.82
N GLU A 220 2.96 -9.83 22.47
CA GLU A 220 4.12 -9.48 21.64
C GLU A 220 4.37 -7.97 21.61
N LEU A 221 3.32 -7.15 21.57
CA LEU A 221 3.45 -5.69 21.67
C LEU A 221 4.01 -5.25 23.02
N SER A 222 3.54 -5.86 24.11
CA SER A 222 4.03 -5.62 25.48
C SER A 222 5.52 -5.96 25.61
N LYS A 223 5.92 -7.11 25.08
CA LYS A 223 7.32 -7.53 25.01
C LYS A 223 8.17 -6.56 24.21
N GLY A 224 7.72 -6.22 22.99
CA GLY A 224 8.42 -5.24 22.14
C GLY A 224 8.57 -3.86 22.79
N CYS A 225 7.55 -3.42 23.55
CA CYS A 225 7.60 -2.18 24.32
C CYS A 225 8.66 -2.24 25.42
N SER A 226 8.71 -3.34 26.16
CA SER A 226 9.72 -3.54 27.21
C SER A 226 11.13 -3.62 26.65
N ASP A 227 11.34 -4.39 25.60
CA ASP A 227 12.65 -4.63 24.98
C ASP A 227 13.22 -3.35 24.34
N ALA A 228 12.40 -2.61 23.57
CA ALA A 228 12.85 -1.43 22.85
C ALA A 228 12.94 -0.16 23.71
N PHE A 229 12.06 -0.01 24.68
CA PHE A 229 11.92 1.25 25.43
C PHE A 229 12.16 1.11 26.94
N GLY A 230 12.22 -0.12 27.46
CA GLY A 230 12.33 -0.38 28.90
C GLY A 230 11.12 0.09 29.70
N LEU A 231 9.93 0.14 29.06
CA LEU A 231 8.68 0.55 29.68
C LEU A 231 7.74 -0.63 29.85
N ASP A 232 7.12 -0.71 31.02
CA ASP A 232 6.09 -1.70 31.30
C ASP A 232 4.77 -1.25 30.65
N PHE A 233 4.33 -2.02 29.67
CA PHE A 233 3.14 -1.74 28.86
C PHE A 233 1.87 -1.62 29.73
N GLU A 234 1.64 -2.55 30.65
CA GLU A 234 0.43 -2.59 31.47
C GLU A 234 0.37 -1.44 32.50
N LYS A 235 1.52 -1.03 33.03
CA LYS A 235 1.57 -0.02 34.09
C LYS A 235 1.68 1.40 33.59
N LYS A 236 2.39 1.62 32.46
CA LYS A 236 2.72 2.96 32.00
C LYS A 236 2.10 3.33 30.66
N VAL A 237 1.72 2.35 29.85
CA VAL A 237 1.20 2.58 28.50
C VAL A 237 -0.30 2.29 28.45
N CYS A 238 -0.72 1.13 28.94
CA CYS A 238 -2.12 0.72 28.97
C CYS A 238 -2.60 0.62 30.42
N VAL A 239 -3.00 1.71 31.00
CA VAL A 239 -3.51 1.75 32.38
C VAL A 239 -4.82 0.95 32.46
N LYS A 240 -4.91 -0.03 33.34
CA LYS A 240 -6.11 -0.88 33.49
C LYS A 240 -7.40 -0.07 33.59
N GLY A 241 -8.33 -0.33 32.68
CA GLY A 241 -9.65 0.29 32.62
C GLY A 241 -9.80 1.53 31.76
N LEU A 242 -8.70 2.04 31.19
CA LEU A 242 -8.75 3.14 30.24
C LEU A 242 -8.26 2.67 28.85
N PRO A 243 -9.05 2.85 27.78
CA PRO A 243 -8.58 2.55 26.44
C PRO A 243 -7.43 3.48 26.06
N LEU A 244 -6.40 2.92 25.42
CA LEU A 244 -5.32 3.70 24.85
C LEU A 244 -5.85 4.38 23.57
N MET A 245 -6.21 5.65 23.66
CA MET A 245 -6.74 6.42 22.53
C MET A 245 -6.02 7.74 22.38
N PHE A 246 -5.58 8.01 21.15
CA PHE A 246 -5.16 9.32 20.69
C PHE A 246 -6.13 9.78 19.59
N GLY A 247 -6.64 10.99 19.69
CA GLY A 247 -7.55 11.58 18.73
C GLY A 247 -7.24 13.07 18.52
N SER A 248 -7.68 13.60 17.40
CA SER A 248 -7.62 15.03 17.06
C SER A 248 -8.88 15.74 17.52
#